data_a5b57e0dee367ca097ebda95983db6f8
#
_entry.id   a5b57e0dee367ca097ebda95983db6f8
#
_cell.length_a   1.000
_cell.length_b   1.000
_cell.length_c   1.000
_cell.angle_alpha   90.00
_cell.angle_beta   90.00
_cell.angle_gamma   90.00
#
_symmetry.space_group_name_H-M   'P 1'
#
loop_
_entity.id
_entity.type
_entity.pdbx_description
1 polymer ?
#
loop_
_entity_poly.entity_id
_entity_poly.type
_entity_poly.pdbx_seq_one_letter_code
_entity_poly.pdbx_strand_id
1 'polypeptide(L)'
;MAHRLVNGMSSGKEAEFSMVEKMRLKLEFQYVSKLNRMLKDVAVSKELADKFNHFLAQKHLSLPLVFDIQVFASVNFPSSNFTNLQLPTLLQKCVEIFEQFHNTTYPKRKLHWLHNSHSRGEILSNCFKKPYCFKATTLQMTVLLLFNSLDTYSIGELAELTKLGINSLLQVLESLIKAKILITGNGEKAVDLTNDSVISLVKEYDNGRLHVNIASPTK
;
A
#
# COMPACT_ATOMS: atom_id res chain seq x y z
N MET A 1 2.69 -17.15 6.47
CA MET A 1 1.21 -17.13 6.32
C MET A 1 0.66 -15.70 6.33
N ALA A 2 0.91 -14.88 7.35
CA ALA A 2 0.39 -13.50 7.41
C ALA A 2 0.58 -12.72 6.11
N HIS A 3 1.81 -12.62 5.59
CA HIS A 3 2.13 -11.94 4.34
C HIS A 3 1.30 -12.45 3.14
N ARG A 4 1.06 -13.76 3.06
CA ARG A 4 0.28 -14.37 1.97
C ARG A 4 -1.20 -14.02 2.07
N LEU A 5 -1.77 -14.04 3.28
CA LEU A 5 -3.17 -13.69 3.53
C LEU A 5 -3.43 -12.20 3.27
N VAL A 6 -2.58 -11.32 3.78
CA VAL A 6 -2.71 -9.87 3.61
C VAL A 6 -2.58 -9.43 2.15
N ASN A 7 -1.71 -10.10 1.38
CA ASN A 7 -1.49 -9.74 -0.03
C ASN A 7 -2.42 -10.47 -1.01
N GLY A 8 -3.43 -11.21 -0.53
CA GLY A 8 -4.36 -11.96 -1.39
C GLY A 8 -3.69 -13.05 -2.22
N MET A 9 -2.54 -13.58 -1.77
CA MET A 9 -1.77 -14.61 -2.47
C MET A 9 -2.25 -16.03 -2.13
N SER A 10 -3.42 -16.14 -1.54
CA SER A 10 -4.06 -17.42 -1.18
C SER A 10 -4.82 -17.98 -2.38
N SER A 11 -4.70 -19.28 -2.62
CA SER A 11 -5.48 -19.99 -3.63
C SER A 11 -6.94 -20.25 -3.22
N GLY A 12 -7.32 -19.89 -2.00
CA GLY A 12 -8.68 -20.03 -1.48
C GLY A 12 -8.73 -20.36 -0.01
N LYS A 13 -9.87 -20.09 0.61
CA LYS A 13 -10.10 -20.31 2.05
C LYS A 13 -9.91 -21.77 2.43
N GLU A 14 -10.44 -22.69 1.65
CA GLU A 14 -10.39 -24.14 1.90
C GLU A 14 -8.95 -24.68 1.83
N ALA A 15 -8.16 -24.19 0.86
CA ALA A 15 -6.75 -24.56 0.75
C ALA A 15 -5.94 -24.12 1.96
N GLU A 16 -6.21 -22.93 2.50
CA GLU A 16 -5.55 -22.42 3.70
C GLU A 16 -5.93 -23.24 4.95
N PHE A 17 -7.22 -23.59 5.11
CA PHE A 17 -7.66 -24.45 6.22
C PHE A 17 -7.02 -25.83 6.12
N SER A 18 -7.04 -26.45 4.94
CA SER A 18 -6.40 -27.77 4.73
C SER A 18 -4.91 -27.73 5.06
N MET A 19 -4.22 -26.64 4.69
CA MET A 19 -2.81 -26.46 5.03
C MET A 19 -2.60 -26.37 6.55
N VAL A 20 -3.43 -25.60 7.27
CA VAL A 20 -3.31 -25.46 8.73
C VAL A 20 -3.59 -26.78 9.44
N GLU A 21 -4.58 -27.56 8.99
CA GLU A 21 -4.85 -28.90 9.53
C GLU A 21 -3.66 -29.86 9.34
N LYS A 22 -3.01 -29.83 8.17
CA LYS A 22 -1.79 -30.62 7.96
C LYS A 22 -0.63 -30.16 8.86
N MET A 23 -0.51 -28.86 9.12
CA MET A 23 0.49 -28.33 10.03
C MET A 23 0.24 -28.69 11.49
N ARG A 24 -1.04 -28.93 11.89
CA ARG A 24 -1.43 -29.34 13.24
C ARG A 24 -0.74 -30.63 13.68
N LEU A 25 -0.43 -31.51 12.74
CA LEU A 25 0.27 -32.77 13.02
C LEU A 25 1.74 -32.60 13.37
N LYS A 26 2.35 -31.43 13.04
CA LYS A 26 3.80 -31.20 13.15
C LYS A 26 4.17 -29.97 13.97
N LEU A 27 3.24 -29.07 14.24
CA LEU A 27 3.49 -27.83 14.96
C LEU A 27 2.84 -27.84 16.34
N GLU A 28 3.42 -27.10 17.26
CA GLU A 28 2.85 -26.89 18.59
C GLU A 28 1.49 -26.17 18.50
N PHE A 29 0.60 -26.49 19.44
CA PHE A 29 -0.77 -25.97 19.50
C PHE A 29 -0.86 -24.45 19.41
N GLN A 30 0.05 -23.71 20.05
CA GLN A 30 0.05 -22.25 20.04
C GLN A 30 0.25 -21.66 18.65
N TYR A 31 1.11 -22.26 17.81
CA TYR A 31 1.31 -21.82 16.42
C TYR A 31 0.08 -22.06 15.56
N VAL A 32 -0.50 -23.25 15.67
CA VAL A 32 -1.73 -23.63 14.95
C VAL A 32 -2.90 -22.72 15.36
N SER A 33 -3.04 -22.45 16.66
CA SER A 33 -4.04 -21.54 17.19
C SER A 33 -3.89 -20.12 16.61
N LYS A 34 -2.64 -19.60 16.51
CA LYS A 34 -2.38 -18.30 15.88
C LYS A 34 -2.75 -18.29 14.40
N LEU A 35 -2.42 -19.35 13.65
CA LEU A 35 -2.78 -19.47 12.24
C LEU A 35 -4.31 -19.49 12.04
N ASN A 36 -5.03 -20.23 12.86
CA ASN A 36 -6.50 -20.26 12.82
C ASN A 36 -7.12 -18.89 13.13
N ARG A 37 -6.56 -18.12 14.08
CA ARG A 37 -7.01 -16.77 14.36
C ARG A 37 -6.78 -15.85 13.15
N MET A 38 -5.64 -15.96 12.47
CA MET A 38 -5.40 -15.20 11.23
C MET A 38 -6.45 -15.50 10.15
N LEU A 39 -6.81 -16.76 9.94
CA LEU A 39 -7.85 -17.15 8.98
C LEU A 39 -9.23 -16.59 9.38
N LYS A 40 -9.54 -16.61 10.67
CA LYS A 40 -10.78 -16.00 11.19
C LYS A 40 -10.79 -14.49 10.97
N ASP A 41 -9.67 -13.80 11.21
CA ASP A 41 -9.58 -12.37 11.00
C ASP A 41 -9.82 -11.99 9.53
N VAL A 42 -9.34 -12.80 8.58
CA VAL A 42 -9.62 -12.58 7.14
C VAL A 42 -11.13 -12.67 6.85
N ALA A 43 -11.82 -13.66 7.43
CA ALA A 43 -13.27 -13.80 7.25
C ALA A 43 -14.03 -12.60 7.86
N VAL A 44 -13.67 -12.20 9.09
CA VAL A 44 -14.25 -11.02 9.75
C VAL A 44 -13.98 -9.74 8.99
N SER A 45 -12.78 -9.61 8.42
CA SER A 45 -12.44 -8.46 7.59
C SER A 45 -13.32 -8.35 6.35
N LYS A 46 -13.64 -9.48 5.70
CA LYS A 46 -14.54 -9.49 4.56
C LYS A 46 -15.96 -9.06 4.95
N GLU A 47 -16.49 -9.60 6.06
CA GLU A 47 -17.80 -9.17 6.58
C GLU A 47 -17.83 -7.67 6.91
N LEU A 48 -16.71 -7.11 7.38
CA LEU A 48 -16.58 -5.69 7.65
C LEU A 48 -16.61 -4.87 6.36
N ALA A 49 -15.94 -5.32 5.31
CA ALA A 49 -15.97 -4.68 3.99
C ALA A 49 -17.40 -4.68 3.42
N ASP A 50 -18.15 -5.79 3.55
CA ASP A 50 -19.56 -5.86 3.14
C ASP A 50 -20.43 -4.86 3.93
N LYS A 51 -20.24 -4.76 5.25
CA LYS A 51 -20.93 -3.75 6.09
C LYS A 51 -20.61 -2.32 5.67
N PHE A 52 -19.35 -2.05 5.32
CA PHE A 52 -18.94 -0.74 4.81
C PHE A 52 -19.62 -0.40 3.49
N ASN A 53 -19.70 -1.34 2.56
CA ASN A 53 -20.43 -1.16 1.31
C ASN A 53 -21.92 -0.86 1.54
N HIS A 54 -22.57 -1.56 2.49
CA HIS A 54 -23.93 -1.25 2.91
C HIS A 54 -24.07 0.15 3.50
N PHE A 55 -23.12 0.57 4.35
CA PHE A 55 -23.09 1.92 4.91
C PHE A 55 -23.00 2.99 3.82
N LEU A 56 -22.12 2.80 2.82
CA LEU A 56 -22.00 3.72 1.69
C LEU A 56 -23.32 3.85 0.93
N ALA A 57 -23.98 2.71 0.65
CA ALA A 57 -25.27 2.70 -0.04
C ALA A 57 -26.36 3.41 0.77
N GLN A 58 -26.47 3.16 2.06
CA GLN A 58 -27.46 3.79 2.95
C GLN A 58 -27.27 5.30 3.08
N LYS A 59 -26.01 5.76 3.07
CA LYS A 59 -25.67 7.18 3.17
C LYS A 59 -25.60 7.91 1.83
N HIS A 60 -25.85 7.19 0.72
CA HIS A 60 -25.68 7.70 -0.64
C HIS A 60 -24.28 8.30 -0.89
N LEU A 61 -23.24 7.72 -0.26
CA LEU A 61 -21.86 8.14 -0.42
C LEU A 61 -21.20 7.35 -1.55
N SER A 62 -20.46 8.06 -2.40
CA SER A 62 -19.60 7.46 -3.41
C SER A 62 -18.15 7.71 -3.07
N LEU A 63 -17.32 6.69 -3.20
CA LEU A 63 -15.88 6.85 -3.04
C LEU A 63 -15.27 7.38 -4.34
N PRO A 64 -14.29 8.29 -4.26
CA PRO A 64 -13.63 8.83 -5.45
C PRO A 64 -12.70 7.83 -6.14
N LEU A 65 -12.37 6.73 -5.46
CA LEU A 65 -11.50 5.65 -5.93
C LEU A 65 -12.14 4.29 -5.66
N VAL A 66 -11.72 3.27 -6.42
CA VAL A 66 -11.95 1.87 -6.02
C VAL A 66 -11.10 1.61 -4.78
N PHE A 67 -11.76 1.42 -3.64
CA PHE A 67 -11.11 1.31 -2.33
C PHE A 67 -11.51 0.00 -1.68
N ASP A 68 -10.54 -0.93 -1.62
CA ASP A 68 -10.66 -2.19 -0.90
C ASP A 68 -9.90 -2.10 0.43
N ILE A 69 -10.49 -2.65 1.47
CA ILE A 69 -9.95 -2.55 2.81
C ILE A 69 -9.95 -3.89 3.53
N GLN A 70 -8.85 -4.16 4.23
CA GLN A 70 -8.70 -5.30 5.09
C GLN A 70 -8.36 -4.84 6.50
N VAL A 71 -9.11 -5.33 7.49
CA VAL A 71 -8.91 -4.98 8.90
C VAL A 71 -8.60 -6.24 9.69
N PHE A 72 -7.45 -6.26 10.35
CA PHE A 72 -6.95 -7.39 11.11
C PHE A 72 -6.66 -7.01 12.56
N ALA A 73 -6.76 -7.98 13.45
CA ALA A 73 -6.36 -7.80 14.84
C ALA A 73 -4.82 -7.72 14.95
N SER A 74 -4.30 -6.64 15.52
CA SER A 74 -2.85 -6.39 15.66
C SER A 74 -2.09 -7.51 16.40
N VAL A 75 -2.77 -8.23 17.30
CA VAL A 75 -2.22 -9.38 18.04
C VAL A 75 -1.86 -10.56 17.12
N ASN A 76 -2.60 -10.74 16.04
CA ASN A 76 -2.42 -11.88 15.13
C ASN A 76 -1.46 -11.58 13.98
N PHE A 77 -1.34 -10.32 13.59
CA PHE A 77 -0.51 -9.89 12.47
C PHE A 77 0.67 -9.05 12.97
N PRO A 78 1.87 -9.24 12.42
CA PRO A 78 3.01 -8.42 12.79
C PRO A 78 2.71 -6.95 12.48
N SER A 79 2.88 -6.09 13.47
CA SER A 79 2.78 -4.64 13.30
C SER A 79 4.07 -4.12 12.66
N SER A 80 3.95 -3.30 11.64
CA SER A 80 5.03 -2.48 11.13
C SER A 80 5.01 -1.10 11.81
N ASN A 81 6.14 -0.40 11.77
CA ASN A 81 6.21 0.95 12.29
C ASN A 81 5.21 1.85 11.57
N PHE A 82 4.45 2.63 12.35
CA PHE A 82 3.55 3.64 11.81
C PHE A 82 4.38 4.77 11.22
N THR A 83 4.06 5.19 10.03
CA THR A 83 4.72 6.32 9.38
C THR A 83 3.71 7.46 9.25
N ASN A 84 4.12 8.64 9.64
CA ASN A 84 3.37 9.84 9.35
C ASN A 84 3.47 10.05 7.82
N LEU A 85 2.35 9.94 7.12
CA LEU A 85 2.28 10.03 5.67
C LEU A 85 1.16 11.00 5.29
N GLN A 86 1.49 11.99 4.47
CA GLN A 86 0.50 12.83 3.82
C GLN A 86 -0.08 12.07 2.63
N LEU A 87 -1.27 11.51 2.78
CA LEU A 87 -1.93 10.76 1.71
C LEU A 87 -2.39 11.69 0.57
N PRO A 88 -2.42 11.18 -0.67
CA PRO A 88 -3.08 11.88 -1.78
C PRO A 88 -4.54 12.19 -1.42
N THR A 89 -5.03 13.36 -1.82
CA THR A 89 -6.35 13.91 -1.41
C THR A 89 -7.52 12.94 -1.64
N LEU A 90 -7.51 12.22 -2.78
CA LEU A 90 -8.57 11.27 -3.09
C LEU A 90 -8.54 10.03 -2.17
N LEU A 91 -7.34 9.54 -1.86
CA LEU A 91 -7.17 8.42 -0.94
C LEU A 91 -7.50 8.83 0.50
N GLN A 92 -7.09 10.03 0.90
CA GLN A 92 -7.41 10.61 2.22
C GLN A 92 -8.92 10.65 2.45
N LYS A 93 -9.72 11.08 1.47
CA LYS A 93 -11.19 11.07 1.56
C LYS A 93 -11.75 9.66 1.77
N CYS A 94 -11.21 8.65 1.08
CA CYS A 94 -11.64 7.27 1.28
C CYS A 94 -11.34 6.79 2.71
N VAL A 95 -10.16 7.11 3.21
CA VAL A 95 -9.71 6.78 4.58
C VAL A 95 -10.64 7.43 5.62
N GLU A 96 -10.93 8.72 5.48
CA GLU A 96 -11.80 9.47 6.40
C GLU A 96 -13.22 8.90 6.45
N ILE A 97 -13.80 8.56 5.30
CA ILE A 97 -15.14 7.94 5.23
C ILE A 97 -15.13 6.58 5.94
N PHE A 98 -14.07 5.77 5.74
CA PHE A 98 -13.95 4.50 6.43
C PHE A 98 -13.77 4.67 7.93
N GLU A 99 -12.98 5.64 8.38
CA GLU A 99 -12.78 5.94 9.80
C GLU A 99 -14.09 6.37 10.47
N GLN A 100 -14.91 7.18 9.82
CA GLN A 100 -16.24 7.54 10.32
C GLN A 100 -17.13 6.32 10.50
N PHE A 101 -17.18 5.44 9.49
CA PHE A 101 -17.90 4.18 9.58
C PHE A 101 -17.39 3.30 10.72
N HIS A 102 -16.08 3.11 10.80
CA HIS A 102 -15.47 2.25 11.80
C HIS A 102 -15.69 2.78 13.23
N ASN A 103 -15.50 4.09 13.46
CA ASN A 103 -15.69 4.72 14.77
C ASN A 103 -17.16 4.65 15.22
N THR A 104 -18.11 4.75 14.30
CA THR A 104 -19.54 4.58 14.59
C THR A 104 -19.87 3.13 14.94
N THR A 105 -19.29 2.18 14.21
CA THR A 105 -19.58 0.75 14.39
C THR A 105 -18.83 0.14 15.58
N TYR A 106 -17.60 0.61 15.83
CA TYR A 106 -16.68 0.07 16.85
C TYR A 106 -16.02 1.18 17.69
N PRO A 107 -16.78 1.94 18.49
CA PRO A 107 -16.27 3.14 19.20
C PRO A 107 -15.14 2.86 20.20
N LYS A 108 -14.96 1.60 20.61
CA LYS A 108 -13.92 1.19 21.57
C LYS A 108 -12.65 0.64 20.91
N ARG A 109 -12.58 0.62 19.57
CA ARG A 109 -11.43 0.10 18.82
C ARG A 109 -10.71 1.22 18.10
N LYS A 110 -9.38 1.19 18.12
CA LYS A 110 -8.54 2.12 17.35
C LYS A 110 -8.05 1.46 16.07
N LEU A 111 -8.11 2.19 14.96
CA LEU A 111 -7.50 1.81 13.69
C LEU A 111 -6.05 2.27 13.65
N HIS A 112 -5.20 1.43 13.06
CA HIS A 112 -3.83 1.75 12.72
C HIS A 112 -3.60 1.39 11.26
N TRP A 113 -3.29 2.38 10.45
CA TRP A 113 -3.08 2.21 9.02
C TRP A 113 -1.67 1.69 8.71
N LEU A 114 -1.57 0.66 7.87
CA LEU A 114 -0.30 0.04 7.48
C LEU A 114 0.10 0.44 6.06
N HIS A 115 0.29 1.74 5.83
CA HIS A 115 0.61 2.27 4.50
C HIS A 115 1.98 1.79 3.98
N ASN A 116 2.93 1.50 4.88
CA ASN A 116 4.32 1.20 4.52
C ASN A 116 4.52 -0.18 3.91
N SER A 117 3.79 -1.19 4.39
CA SER A 117 4.15 -2.58 4.12
C SER A 117 3.09 -3.34 3.33
N HIS A 118 1.82 -2.97 3.45
CA HIS A 118 0.72 -3.79 2.94
C HIS A 118 -0.29 -3.04 2.08
N SER A 119 -0.24 -1.71 2.05
CA SER A 119 -1.14 -0.91 1.23
C SER A 119 -0.60 -0.75 -0.19
N ARG A 120 -1.41 -1.10 -1.17
CA ARG A 120 -1.07 -1.09 -2.60
C ARG A 120 -2.24 -0.61 -3.43
N GLY A 121 -1.95 -0.10 -4.60
CA GLY A 121 -2.97 0.31 -5.57
C GLY A 121 -2.42 0.32 -6.98
N GLU A 122 -3.24 0.80 -7.89
CA GLU A 122 -2.90 0.95 -9.30
C GLU A 122 -3.01 2.42 -9.69
N ILE A 123 -1.98 2.93 -10.36
CA ILE A 123 -1.94 4.27 -10.96
C ILE A 123 -1.94 4.12 -12.46
N LEU A 124 -2.91 4.74 -13.12
CA LEU A 124 -2.92 4.91 -14.55
C LEU A 124 -2.12 6.17 -14.92
N SER A 125 -1.12 6.03 -15.75
CA SER A 125 -0.25 7.14 -16.16
C SER A 125 -0.57 7.57 -17.59
N ASN A 126 -0.72 8.88 -17.81
CA ASN A 126 -1.00 9.49 -19.09
C ASN A 126 0.16 10.37 -19.59
N CYS A 127 1.24 10.51 -18.80
CA CYS A 127 2.37 11.42 -19.07
C CYS A 127 3.42 10.81 -20.01
N PHE A 128 3.32 9.54 -20.35
CA PHE A 128 4.25 8.85 -21.25
C PHE A 128 3.66 8.64 -22.65
N LYS A 129 4.49 8.23 -23.62
CA LYS A 129 4.05 7.92 -24.99
C LYS A 129 2.94 6.87 -25.08
N LYS A 130 2.90 5.95 -24.08
CA LYS A 130 1.87 4.93 -23.95
C LYS A 130 1.22 5.04 -22.56
N PRO A 131 -0.07 4.72 -22.40
CA PRO A 131 -0.67 4.64 -21.07
C PRO A 131 -0.16 3.39 -20.34
N TYR A 132 0.44 3.59 -19.17
CA TYR A 132 0.89 2.50 -18.30
C TYR A 132 0.02 2.40 -17.05
N CYS A 133 -0.23 1.18 -16.61
CA CYS A 133 -0.83 0.89 -15.30
C CYS A 133 0.25 0.39 -14.36
N PHE A 134 0.62 1.20 -13.38
CA PHE A 134 1.62 0.86 -12.37
C PHE A 134 0.95 0.30 -11.12
N LYS A 135 1.23 -0.97 -10.80
CA LYS A 135 0.90 -1.52 -9.49
C LYS A 135 1.98 -1.10 -8.50
N ALA A 136 1.62 -0.22 -7.57
CA ALA A 136 2.54 0.47 -6.67
C ALA A 136 2.12 0.33 -5.21
N THR A 137 3.06 0.53 -4.28
CA THR A 137 2.75 0.74 -2.86
C THR A 137 2.15 2.12 -2.64
N THR A 138 1.43 2.32 -1.53
CA THR A 138 0.89 3.65 -1.20
C THR A 138 1.97 4.71 -1.11
N LEU A 139 3.15 4.38 -0.59
CA LEU A 139 4.28 5.31 -0.54
C LEU A 139 4.75 5.72 -1.94
N GLN A 140 4.90 4.75 -2.85
CA GLN A 140 5.28 5.04 -4.24
C GLN A 140 4.20 5.88 -4.95
N MET A 141 2.91 5.57 -4.73
CA MET A 141 1.80 6.35 -5.28
C MET A 141 1.82 7.80 -4.79
N THR A 142 2.06 8.01 -3.48
CA THR A 142 2.13 9.35 -2.90
C THR A 142 3.24 10.19 -3.55
N VAL A 143 4.41 9.61 -3.75
CA VAL A 143 5.52 10.31 -4.43
C VAL A 143 5.20 10.55 -5.91
N LEU A 144 4.74 9.54 -6.65
CA LEU A 144 4.46 9.67 -8.08
C LEU A 144 3.37 10.71 -8.40
N LEU A 145 2.33 10.80 -7.56
CA LEU A 145 1.25 11.76 -7.77
C LEU A 145 1.67 13.22 -7.60
N LEU A 146 2.78 13.51 -6.91
CA LEU A 146 3.33 14.86 -6.84
C LEU A 146 3.83 15.36 -8.22
N PHE A 147 4.34 14.45 -9.04
CA PHE A 147 4.80 14.76 -10.39
C PHE A 147 3.68 15.15 -11.38
N ASN A 148 2.42 15.14 -10.94
CA ASN A 148 1.32 15.78 -11.67
C ASN A 148 1.38 17.32 -11.61
N SER A 149 2.07 17.89 -10.61
CA SER A 149 2.17 19.34 -10.40
C SER A 149 3.45 19.92 -10.97
N LEU A 150 4.57 19.25 -10.78
CA LEU A 150 5.90 19.67 -11.27
C LEU A 150 6.66 18.45 -11.81
N ASP A 151 7.48 18.67 -12.84
CA ASP A 151 8.31 17.62 -13.45
C ASP A 151 9.55 17.27 -12.60
N THR A 152 9.92 18.13 -11.65
CA THR A 152 11.14 18.00 -10.85
C THR A 152 10.89 18.41 -9.41
N TYR A 153 11.54 17.71 -8.48
CA TYR A 153 11.54 18.03 -7.06
C TYR A 153 12.91 17.76 -6.44
N SER A 154 13.32 18.53 -5.44
CA SER A 154 14.39 18.15 -4.53
C SER A 154 13.91 17.09 -3.55
N ILE A 155 14.84 16.30 -2.99
CA ILE A 155 14.49 15.31 -1.96
C ILE A 155 13.92 15.98 -0.71
N GLY A 156 14.42 17.17 -0.34
CA GLY A 156 13.88 17.97 0.75
C GLY A 156 12.42 18.33 0.55
N GLU A 157 12.05 18.84 -0.64
CA GLU A 157 10.65 19.15 -0.99
C GLU A 157 9.76 17.91 -0.95
N LEU A 158 10.23 16.78 -1.49
CA LEU A 158 9.49 15.53 -1.44
C LEU A 158 9.26 15.06 0.02
N ALA A 159 10.26 15.20 0.88
CA ALA A 159 10.12 14.87 2.30
C ALA A 159 9.09 15.75 3.01
N GLU A 160 9.10 17.06 2.72
CA GLU A 160 8.15 18.01 3.29
C GLU A 160 6.72 17.77 2.81
N LEU A 161 6.52 17.53 1.52
CA LEU A 161 5.20 17.32 0.93
C LEU A 161 4.59 15.97 1.32
N THR A 162 5.40 14.92 1.40
CA THR A 162 4.92 13.57 1.74
C THR A 162 4.85 13.32 3.24
N LYS A 163 5.57 14.11 4.05
CA LYS A 163 5.79 13.89 5.49
C LYS A 163 6.48 12.56 5.79
N LEU A 164 7.14 11.97 4.81
CA LEU A 164 7.90 10.74 4.99
C LEU A 164 9.24 11.02 5.69
N GLY A 165 9.62 10.11 6.59
CA GLY A 165 10.99 10.09 7.08
C GLY A 165 11.98 9.83 5.95
N ILE A 166 13.13 10.50 5.98
CA ILE A 166 14.13 10.49 4.91
C ILE A 166 14.52 9.08 4.46
N ASN A 167 14.74 8.16 5.39
CA ASN A 167 15.12 6.77 5.06
C ASN A 167 14.03 6.04 4.26
N SER A 168 12.75 6.24 4.61
CA SER A 168 11.63 5.64 3.89
C SER A 168 11.47 6.26 2.51
N LEU A 169 11.66 7.58 2.39
CA LEU A 169 11.62 8.30 1.13
C LEU A 169 12.74 7.82 0.19
N LEU A 170 13.97 7.70 0.68
CA LEU A 170 15.10 7.21 -0.11
C LEU A 170 14.87 5.80 -0.65
N GLN A 171 14.31 4.88 0.16
CA GLN A 171 13.94 3.54 -0.30
C GLN A 171 12.89 3.57 -1.41
N VAL A 172 11.88 4.45 -1.29
CA VAL A 172 10.87 4.65 -2.33
C VAL A 172 11.51 5.18 -3.60
N LEU A 173 12.32 6.23 -3.51
CA LEU A 173 13.02 6.82 -4.65
C LEU A 173 13.94 5.82 -5.34
N GLU A 174 14.73 5.06 -4.57
CA GLU A 174 15.59 4.00 -5.11
C GLU A 174 14.79 2.98 -5.94
N SER A 175 13.62 2.57 -5.43
CA SER A 175 12.76 1.63 -6.14
C SER A 175 12.22 2.19 -7.46
N LEU A 176 11.84 3.48 -7.47
CA LEU A 176 11.32 4.18 -8.66
C LEU A 176 12.43 4.48 -9.68
N ILE A 177 13.64 4.79 -9.23
CA ILE A 177 14.82 4.96 -10.08
C ILE A 177 15.22 3.62 -10.71
N LYS A 178 15.25 2.52 -9.94
CA LYS A 178 15.48 1.17 -10.48
C LYS A 178 14.42 0.77 -11.51
N ALA A 179 13.17 1.17 -11.30
CA ALA A 179 12.10 0.97 -12.28
C ALA A 179 12.20 1.91 -13.50
N LYS A 180 13.19 2.82 -13.55
CA LYS A 180 13.42 3.80 -14.61
C LYS A 180 12.27 4.78 -14.82
N ILE A 181 11.42 4.99 -13.82
CA ILE A 181 10.32 5.95 -13.84
C ILE A 181 10.83 7.34 -13.42
N LEU A 182 11.75 7.37 -12.46
CA LEU A 182 12.43 8.57 -11.99
C LEU A 182 13.93 8.50 -12.32
N ILE A 183 14.55 9.69 -12.43
CA ILE A 183 15.99 9.86 -12.64
C ILE A 183 16.51 10.94 -11.72
N THR A 184 17.79 10.84 -11.33
CA THR A 184 18.52 11.88 -10.61
C THR A 184 19.10 12.90 -11.59
N GLY A 185 19.07 14.19 -11.24
CA GLY A 185 19.52 15.29 -12.13
C GLY A 185 20.99 15.19 -12.56
N ASN A 186 21.86 14.62 -11.72
CA ASN A 186 23.31 14.53 -11.96
C ASN A 186 23.79 13.11 -12.30
N GLY A 187 22.88 12.16 -12.57
CA GLY A 187 23.26 10.76 -12.78
C GLY A 187 23.82 10.09 -11.52
N GLU A 188 23.58 10.68 -10.35
CA GLU A 188 23.99 10.17 -9.05
C GLU A 188 23.34 8.80 -8.79
N LYS A 189 24.09 7.90 -8.17
CA LYS A 189 23.50 6.65 -7.70
C LYS A 189 22.59 6.92 -6.50
N ALA A 190 21.56 6.13 -6.35
CA ALA A 190 20.60 6.25 -5.24
C ALA A 190 21.23 6.25 -3.82
N VAL A 191 22.47 5.82 -3.69
CA VAL A 191 23.23 5.74 -2.43
C VAL A 191 23.83 7.09 -2.01
N ASP A 192 24.04 8.01 -2.96
CA ASP A 192 24.75 9.28 -2.71
C ASP A 192 23.78 10.49 -2.65
N LEU A 193 22.48 10.22 -2.55
CA LEU A 193 21.44 11.26 -2.58
C LEU A 193 21.43 12.11 -1.30
N THR A 194 21.46 13.43 -1.48
CA THR A 194 21.32 14.44 -0.42
C THR A 194 19.98 15.16 -0.52
N ASN A 195 19.63 15.96 0.47
CA ASN A 195 18.37 16.74 0.46
C ASN A 195 18.24 17.66 -0.74
N ASP A 196 19.36 18.15 -1.29
CA ASP A 196 19.41 19.06 -2.43
C ASP A 196 19.43 18.33 -3.79
N SER A 197 19.58 16.99 -3.78
CA SER A 197 19.55 16.20 -5.00
C SER A 197 18.19 16.32 -5.69
N VAL A 198 18.21 16.58 -6.99
CA VAL A 198 17.00 16.80 -7.80
C VAL A 198 16.58 15.47 -8.43
N ILE A 199 15.30 15.17 -8.30
CA ILE A 199 14.63 13.99 -8.86
C ILE A 199 13.66 14.47 -9.96
N SER A 200 13.70 13.81 -11.11
CA SER A 200 12.86 14.15 -12.26
C SER A 200 12.13 12.94 -12.81
N LEU A 201 10.98 13.18 -13.43
CA LEU A 201 10.24 12.15 -14.16
C LEU A 201 10.95 11.83 -15.49
N VAL A 202 11.09 10.55 -15.83
CA VAL A 202 11.68 10.10 -17.11
C VAL A 202 10.62 10.23 -18.19
N LYS A 203 10.67 11.29 -19.01
CA LYS A 203 9.68 11.56 -20.08
C LYS A 203 9.66 10.47 -21.17
N GLU A 204 10.81 9.88 -21.46
CA GLU A 204 10.99 8.83 -22.49
C GLU A 204 10.85 7.41 -21.90
N TYR A 205 10.07 7.24 -20.82
CA TYR A 205 9.84 5.92 -20.25
C TYR A 205 9.20 4.99 -21.29
N ASP A 206 9.83 3.85 -21.52
CA ASP A 206 9.27 2.77 -22.35
C ASP A 206 9.46 1.42 -21.68
N ASN A 207 8.39 0.63 -21.67
CA ASN A 207 8.38 -0.72 -21.16
C ASN A 207 7.59 -1.60 -22.13
N GLY A 208 8.06 -2.84 -22.37
CA GLY A 208 7.35 -3.80 -23.21
C GLY A 208 6.00 -4.26 -22.66
N ARG A 209 5.69 -3.96 -21.37
CA ARG A 209 4.42 -4.31 -20.73
C ARG A 209 3.71 -3.03 -20.30
N LEU A 210 2.41 -2.94 -20.59
CA LEU A 210 1.57 -1.82 -20.14
C LEU A 210 1.21 -1.91 -18.65
N HIS A 211 1.11 -3.13 -18.10
CA HIS A 211 0.93 -3.36 -16.67
C HIS A 211 2.28 -3.67 -16.02
N VAL A 212 2.77 -2.76 -15.21
CA VAL A 212 4.10 -2.83 -14.58
C VAL A 212 3.96 -2.88 -13.06
N ASN A 213 4.44 -3.97 -12.46
CA ASN A 213 4.44 -4.10 -11.01
C ASN A 213 5.73 -3.51 -10.43
N ILE A 214 5.64 -2.35 -9.80
CA ILE A 214 6.73 -1.65 -9.11
C ILE A 214 6.67 -1.80 -7.58
N ALA A 215 5.59 -2.40 -7.06
CA ALA A 215 5.40 -2.64 -5.62
C ALA A 215 6.27 -3.79 -5.08
N SER A 216 6.79 -4.65 -5.94
CA SER A 216 7.69 -5.73 -5.54
C SER A 216 9.13 -5.23 -5.56
N PRO A 217 9.99 -5.61 -4.59
CA PRO A 217 11.41 -5.33 -4.70
C PRO A 217 11.91 -5.92 -6.02
N THR A 218 12.54 -5.09 -6.84
CA THR A 218 13.27 -5.54 -8.02
C THR A 218 14.35 -6.53 -7.57
N LYS A 219 14.27 -7.76 -8.05
CA LYS A 219 15.29 -8.77 -7.83
C LYS A 219 16.61 -8.34 -8.44
#